data_6f8ab244d422f58f98c1ff43ff02d0f7
#
_entry.id   6f8ab244d422f58f98c1ff43ff02d0f7
#
_cell.length_a   1.000
_cell.length_b   1.000
_cell.length_c   1.000
_cell.angle_alpha   90.00
_cell.angle_beta   90.00
_cell.angle_gamma   90.00
#
_symmetry.space_group_name_H-M   'P 1'
#
loop_
_entity.id
_entity.type
_entity.pdbx_description
1 polymer ?
#
loop_
_entity_poly.entity_id
_entity_poly.type
_entity_poly.pdbx_seq_one_letter_code
_entity_poly.pdbx_strand_id
1 'polypeptide(L)'
;SNDPASYMLTVIALSLMGVGGGGAIPWMIFAQVVFGLGLGAAVAGLSILVLRRLTLSDGLDTIFVVAAALLSFALPAVVGGNGYLGAYLAGILIGNAKIPHKAALVHFFDGLTGLAQILIFFLLGLLSFPRQLPAVFLPALAIMVFLTFVARPAAVFLLLAPFRCGVRQCLLVSWAGLRGAASIVFAIMAVASGAAIGYDLFHIVFCIALLSVAVQGSLLPLAARKLDMVDSAESVSRTFNDYQDQRQLHLTRFPIGAGHPWVGRTIGECELPADALVVMLRRGSENVIPNGDTAIQAGDLMVLSTPLYEDDDGVSLREVPVAEHGDWIGRPIKELGIPAEVLIVLVRRADGTTVVPKGGTVLQQGDMLVVNEWEET
;
A
#
# COMPACT_ATOMS: atom_id res chain seq x y z
N SER A 1 -4.86 10.53 -10.90
CA SER A 1 -6.26 10.18 -11.21
C SER A 1 -6.93 11.30 -11.99
N ASN A 2 -7.76 10.95 -13.01
CA ASN A 2 -8.54 11.90 -13.82
C ASN A 2 -10.01 12.02 -13.34
N ASP A 3 -10.37 11.30 -12.27
CA ASP A 3 -11.75 11.23 -11.79
C ASP A 3 -12.34 12.57 -11.34
N PRO A 4 -11.58 13.46 -10.65
CA PRO A 4 -12.07 14.80 -10.33
C PRO A 4 -12.45 15.62 -11.57
N ALA A 5 -11.64 15.54 -12.64
CA ALA A 5 -11.91 16.22 -13.90
C ALA A 5 -13.12 15.60 -14.63
N SER A 6 -13.21 14.28 -14.63
CA SER A 6 -14.34 13.54 -15.22
C SER A 6 -15.65 13.86 -14.52
N TYR A 7 -15.64 13.92 -13.19
CA TYR A 7 -16.81 14.37 -12.40
C TYR A 7 -17.23 15.80 -12.76
N MET A 8 -16.27 16.72 -12.81
CA MET A 8 -16.54 18.12 -13.17
C MET A 8 -17.18 18.22 -14.55
N LEU A 9 -16.64 17.52 -15.56
CA LEU A 9 -17.19 17.50 -16.93
C LEU A 9 -18.59 16.89 -16.96
N THR A 10 -18.85 15.84 -16.18
CA THR A 10 -20.18 15.22 -16.08
C THR A 10 -21.20 16.19 -15.52
N VAL A 11 -20.86 16.92 -14.44
CA VAL A 11 -21.76 17.92 -13.83
C VAL A 11 -22.03 19.09 -14.81
N ILE A 12 -21.02 19.54 -15.55
CA ILE A 12 -21.18 20.57 -16.58
C ILE A 12 -22.10 20.07 -17.70
N ALA A 13 -21.88 18.83 -18.18
CA ALA A 13 -22.73 18.27 -19.23
C ALA A 13 -24.19 18.15 -18.78
N LEU A 14 -24.46 17.72 -17.56
CA LEU A 14 -25.79 17.65 -16.98
C LEU A 14 -26.43 19.04 -16.85
N SER A 15 -25.66 20.05 -16.44
CA SER A 15 -26.13 21.44 -16.38
C SER A 15 -26.52 21.97 -17.75
N LEU A 16 -25.74 21.66 -18.80
CA LEU A 16 -26.07 22.01 -20.19
C LEU A 16 -27.35 21.33 -20.72
N MET A 17 -27.65 20.14 -20.19
CA MET A 17 -28.89 19.42 -20.48
C MET A 17 -30.09 19.94 -19.67
N GLY A 18 -29.93 21.01 -18.88
CA GLY A 18 -30.98 21.58 -18.05
C GLY A 18 -31.27 20.84 -16.76
N VAL A 19 -30.40 19.88 -16.40
CA VAL A 19 -30.51 19.09 -15.16
C VAL A 19 -29.54 19.66 -14.13
N GLY A 20 -30.07 20.15 -13.02
CA GLY A 20 -29.29 20.84 -11.99
C GLY A 20 -29.48 22.34 -12.01
N GLY A 21 -29.40 22.99 -10.85
CA GLY A 21 -29.70 24.40 -10.69
C GLY A 21 -28.96 25.28 -11.69
N GLY A 22 -29.68 26.21 -12.31
CA GLY A 22 -29.25 27.08 -13.41
C GLY A 22 -28.17 28.11 -13.04
N GLY A 23 -27.11 27.69 -12.37
CA GLY A 23 -25.94 28.50 -12.08
C GLY A 23 -25.09 28.73 -13.35
N ALA A 24 -24.47 29.89 -13.44
CA ALA A 24 -23.51 30.16 -14.51
C ALA A 24 -22.39 29.10 -14.50
N ILE A 25 -22.12 28.46 -15.64
CA ILE A 25 -21.06 27.43 -15.78
C ILE A 25 -19.71 27.88 -15.18
N PRO A 26 -19.25 29.15 -15.40
CA PRO A 26 -18.02 29.64 -14.80
C PRO A 26 -18.03 29.57 -13.24
N TRP A 27 -19.17 29.87 -12.63
CA TRP A 27 -19.33 29.76 -11.16
C TRP A 27 -19.27 28.30 -10.68
N MET A 28 -19.88 27.39 -11.41
CA MET A 28 -19.82 25.95 -11.09
C MET A 28 -18.39 25.42 -11.15
N ILE A 29 -17.63 25.78 -12.21
CA ILE A 29 -16.23 25.40 -12.34
C ILE A 29 -15.43 25.99 -11.16
N PHE A 30 -15.59 27.28 -10.90
CA PHE A 30 -14.93 27.96 -9.79
C PHE A 30 -15.23 27.28 -8.45
N ALA A 31 -16.51 27.05 -8.14
CA ALA A 31 -16.94 26.42 -6.91
C ALA A 31 -16.36 25.01 -6.77
N GLN A 32 -16.41 24.20 -7.81
CA GLN A 32 -15.88 22.84 -7.77
C GLN A 32 -14.37 22.81 -7.49
N VAL A 33 -13.61 23.70 -8.12
CA VAL A 33 -12.15 23.76 -7.94
C VAL A 33 -11.81 24.37 -6.58
N VAL A 34 -12.34 25.55 -6.27
CA VAL A 34 -11.93 26.31 -5.07
C VAL A 34 -12.38 25.61 -3.79
N PHE A 35 -13.66 25.17 -3.70
CA PHE A 35 -14.13 24.47 -2.52
C PHE A 35 -13.54 23.06 -2.43
N GLY A 36 -13.33 22.38 -3.58
CA GLY A 36 -12.65 21.08 -3.60
C GLY A 36 -11.24 21.18 -3.04
N LEU A 37 -10.42 22.07 -3.56
CA LEU A 37 -9.04 22.25 -3.11
C LEU A 37 -8.97 22.84 -1.69
N GLY A 38 -9.75 23.87 -1.39
CA GLY A 38 -9.70 24.59 -0.12
C GLY A 38 -10.11 23.71 1.07
N LEU A 39 -11.28 23.07 0.98
CA LEU A 39 -11.76 22.21 2.06
C LEU A 39 -10.97 20.90 2.15
N GLY A 40 -10.57 20.32 1.01
CA GLY A 40 -9.68 19.15 1.00
C GLY A 40 -8.35 19.42 1.69
N ALA A 41 -7.72 20.57 1.39
CA ALA A 41 -6.47 20.98 2.03
C ALA A 41 -6.67 21.30 3.53
N ALA A 42 -7.79 21.92 3.91
CA ALA A 42 -8.09 22.21 5.31
C ALA A 42 -8.24 20.93 6.15
N VAL A 43 -9.02 19.95 5.65
CA VAL A 43 -9.17 18.65 6.31
C VAL A 43 -7.83 17.93 6.41
N ALA A 44 -7.05 17.90 5.33
CA ALA A 44 -5.73 17.28 5.33
C ALA A 44 -4.77 17.95 6.33
N GLY A 45 -4.71 19.28 6.34
CA GLY A 45 -3.86 20.05 7.27
C GLY A 45 -4.22 19.79 8.72
N LEU A 46 -5.53 19.79 9.04
CA LEU A 46 -6.03 19.46 10.37
C LEU A 46 -5.67 18.02 10.76
N SER A 47 -5.87 17.07 9.84
CA SER A 47 -5.55 15.66 10.07
C SER A 47 -4.05 15.43 10.33
N ILE A 48 -3.18 16.06 9.55
CA ILE A 48 -1.73 16.00 9.75
C ILE A 48 -1.34 16.62 11.11
N LEU A 49 -1.96 17.74 11.48
CA LEU A 49 -1.72 18.37 12.77
C LEU A 49 -2.11 17.47 13.94
N VAL A 50 -3.28 16.83 13.86
CA VAL A 50 -3.77 15.88 14.87
C VAL A 50 -2.83 14.69 14.99
N LEU A 51 -2.49 14.04 13.88
CA LEU A 51 -1.62 12.85 13.84
C LEU A 51 -0.19 13.13 14.33
N ARG A 52 0.30 14.38 14.19
CA ARG A 52 1.62 14.78 14.69
C ARG A 52 1.64 15.15 16.17
N ARG A 53 0.52 15.65 16.69
CA ARG A 53 0.45 16.16 18.07
C ARG A 53 -0.14 15.18 19.06
N LEU A 54 -1.01 14.29 18.60
CA LEU A 54 -1.68 13.30 19.43
C LEU A 54 -1.13 11.92 19.10
N THR A 55 -0.61 11.23 20.09
CA THR A 55 -0.31 9.79 20.00
C THR A 55 -1.62 9.03 20.16
N LEU A 56 -2.24 8.67 19.05
CA LEU A 56 -3.40 7.81 19.06
C LEU A 56 -2.96 6.37 19.36
N SER A 57 -3.78 5.63 20.09
CA SER A 57 -3.53 4.21 20.35
C SER A 57 -3.59 3.40 19.04
N ASP A 58 -2.90 2.25 19.03
CA ASP A 58 -2.80 1.38 17.86
C ASP A 58 -4.16 1.10 17.22
N GLY A 59 -4.28 1.41 15.94
CA GLY A 59 -5.49 1.26 15.12
C GLY A 59 -6.44 2.46 15.08
N LEU A 60 -6.44 3.36 16.06
CA LEU A 60 -7.28 4.56 16.03
C LEU A 60 -6.79 5.60 14.99
N ASP A 61 -5.50 5.66 14.74
CA ASP A 61 -4.92 6.48 13.67
C ASP A 61 -5.47 6.09 12.29
N THR A 62 -5.62 4.79 12.05
CA THR A 62 -6.18 4.26 10.80
C THR A 62 -7.65 4.66 10.61
N ILE A 63 -8.47 4.48 11.65
CA ILE A 63 -9.89 4.87 11.64
C ILE A 63 -10.03 6.39 11.45
N PHE A 64 -9.17 7.17 12.12
CA PHE A 64 -9.15 8.62 12.00
C PHE A 64 -8.84 9.07 10.57
N VAL A 65 -7.87 8.44 9.89
CA VAL A 65 -7.53 8.78 8.49
C VAL A 65 -8.66 8.38 7.53
N VAL A 66 -9.38 7.26 7.78
CA VAL A 66 -10.60 6.92 7.02
C VAL A 66 -11.66 8.00 7.20
N ALA A 67 -11.92 8.42 8.43
CA ALA A 67 -12.88 9.50 8.70
C ALA A 67 -12.47 10.81 8.01
N ALA A 68 -11.17 11.17 8.04
CA ALA A 68 -10.64 12.33 7.35
C ALA A 68 -10.80 12.23 5.82
N ALA A 69 -10.60 11.05 5.24
CA ALA A 69 -10.82 10.81 3.81
C ALA A 69 -12.29 11.00 3.43
N LEU A 70 -13.24 10.47 4.22
CA LEU A 70 -14.66 10.65 4.01
C LEU A 70 -15.09 12.13 4.17
N LEU A 71 -14.56 12.83 5.18
CA LEU A 71 -14.83 14.26 5.39
C LEU A 71 -14.27 15.11 4.25
N SER A 72 -13.07 14.79 3.73
CA SER A 72 -12.47 15.52 2.63
C SER A 72 -13.23 15.35 1.31
N PHE A 73 -14.05 14.31 1.18
CA PHE A 73 -15.00 14.14 0.10
C PHE A 73 -16.33 14.85 0.40
N ALA A 74 -16.92 14.63 1.58
CA ALA A 74 -18.27 15.08 1.91
C ALA A 74 -18.37 16.60 2.07
N LEU A 75 -17.41 17.25 2.73
CA LEU A 75 -17.49 18.70 2.99
C LEU A 75 -17.49 19.53 1.68
N PRO A 76 -16.60 19.32 0.72
CA PRO A 76 -16.70 20.02 -0.56
C PRO A 76 -18.01 19.73 -1.28
N ALA A 77 -18.49 18.48 -1.27
CA ALA A 77 -19.71 18.09 -1.98
C ALA A 77 -20.97 18.82 -1.44
N VAL A 78 -21.06 19.03 -0.12
CA VAL A 78 -22.19 19.74 0.50
C VAL A 78 -22.28 21.21 0.07
N VAL A 79 -21.14 21.86 -0.18
CA VAL A 79 -21.08 23.29 -0.59
C VAL A 79 -21.02 23.48 -2.10
N GLY A 80 -21.30 22.43 -2.88
CA GLY A 80 -21.25 22.49 -4.36
C GLY A 80 -19.84 22.41 -4.94
N GLY A 81 -18.84 22.03 -4.15
CA GLY A 81 -17.48 21.76 -4.57
C GLY A 81 -17.30 20.31 -5.07
N ASN A 82 -16.10 20.00 -5.53
CA ASN A 82 -15.75 18.68 -6.03
C ASN A 82 -15.16 17.82 -4.90
N GLY A 83 -15.96 16.88 -4.35
CA GLY A 83 -15.53 15.96 -3.30
C GLY A 83 -14.39 15.03 -3.74
N TYR A 84 -14.37 14.60 -5.01
CA TYR A 84 -13.28 13.77 -5.56
C TYR A 84 -11.95 14.53 -5.55
N LEU A 85 -11.99 15.83 -5.88
CA LEU A 85 -10.81 16.68 -5.87
C LEU A 85 -10.31 16.92 -4.43
N GLY A 86 -11.26 17.11 -3.49
CA GLY A 86 -10.96 17.27 -2.07
C GLY A 86 -10.28 16.03 -1.48
N ALA A 87 -10.86 14.86 -1.70
CA ALA A 87 -10.30 13.60 -1.24
C ALA A 87 -8.94 13.28 -1.87
N TYR A 88 -8.80 13.56 -3.18
CA TYR A 88 -7.54 13.37 -3.90
C TYR A 88 -6.42 14.25 -3.35
N LEU A 89 -6.70 15.54 -3.15
CA LEU A 89 -5.73 16.46 -2.57
C LEU A 89 -5.36 16.08 -1.12
N ALA A 90 -6.37 15.72 -0.32
CA ALA A 90 -6.14 15.25 1.05
C ALA A 90 -5.24 14.00 1.08
N GLY A 91 -5.49 13.05 0.19
CA GLY A 91 -4.65 11.86 0.05
C GLY A 91 -3.20 12.19 -0.30
N ILE A 92 -2.97 13.12 -1.23
CA ILE A 92 -1.61 13.58 -1.57
C ILE A 92 -0.93 14.25 -0.38
N LEU A 93 -1.61 15.14 0.32
CA LEU A 93 -1.03 15.89 1.43
C LEU A 93 -0.70 14.98 2.61
N ILE A 94 -1.63 14.11 3.01
CA ILE A 94 -1.41 13.14 4.09
C ILE A 94 -0.35 12.12 3.69
N GLY A 95 -0.41 11.62 2.46
CA GLY A 95 0.54 10.64 1.92
C GLY A 95 1.98 11.17 1.82
N ASN A 96 2.19 12.46 1.59
CA ASN A 96 3.53 13.06 1.58
C ASN A 96 3.97 13.60 2.96
N ALA A 97 3.08 13.61 3.95
CA ALA A 97 3.42 14.09 5.28
C ALA A 97 4.26 13.05 6.05
N LYS A 98 5.14 13.55 6.92
CA LYS A 98 5.84 12.71 7.91
C LYS A 98 4.90 12.53 9.10
N ILE A 99 4.22 11.39 9.14
CA ILE A 99 3.28 10.98 10.19
C ILE A 99 3.75 9.66 10.82
N PRO A 100 3.45 9.40 12.11
CA PRO A 100 3.74 8.12 12.75
C PRO A 100 3.00 6.97 12.03
N HIS A 101 3.52 5.76 12.13
CA HIS A 101 2.91 4.51 11.64
C HIS A 101 2.44 4.54 10.17
N LYS A 102 3.12 5.35 9.33
CA LYS A 102 2.73 5.56 7.93
C LYS A 102 2.67 4.26 7.12
N ALA A 103 3.60 3.32 7.32
CA ALA A 103 3.61 2.04 6.63
C ALA A 103 2.33 1.23 6.89
N ALA A 104 1.90 1.12 8.15
CA ALA A 104 0.67 0.44 8.53
C ALA A 104 -0.57 1.09 7.87
N LEU A 105 -0.61 2.43 7.79
CA LEU A 105 -1.66 3.15 7.09
C LEU A 105 -1.68 2.83 5.59
N VAL A 106 -0.53 2.78 4.94
CA VAL A 106 -0.43 2.45 3.50
C VAL A 106 -0.97 1.05 3.25
N HIS A 107 -0.48 0.04 3.98
CA HIS A 107 -0.96 -1.34 3.83
C HIS A 107 -2.47 -1.48 4.07
N PHE A 108 -2.99 -0.80 5.08
CA PHE A 108 -4.43 -0.79 5.34
C PHE A 108 -5.21 -0.21 4.16
N PHE A 109 -4.80 0.95 3.64
CA PHE A 109 -5.49 1.60 2.52
C PHE A 109 -5.37 0.82 1.22
N ASP A 110 -4.28 0.11 0.99
CA ASP A 110 -4.13 -0.80 -0.16
C ASP A 110 -5.15 -1.94 -0.07
N GLY A 111 -5.26 -2.59 1.09
CA GLY A 111 -6.27 -3.62 1.33
C GLY A 111 -7.71 -3.08 1.21
N LEU A 112 -7.99 -1.92 1.80
CA LEU A 112 -9.29 -1.27 1.73
C LEU A 112 -9.66 -0.90 0.29
N THR A 113 -8.70 -0.39 -0.49
CA THR A 113 -8.89 -0.04 -1.91
C THR A 113 -9.21 -1.29 -2.72
N GLY A 114 -8.48 -2.39 -2.52
CA GLY A 114 -8.75 -3.66 -3.18
C GLY A 114 -10.15 -4.19 -2.85
N LEU A 115 -10.53 -4.18 -1.58
CA LEU A 115 -11.87 -4.59 -1.14
C LEU A 115 -12.97 -3.70 -1.76
N ALA A 116 -12.80 -2.38 -1.71
CA ALA A 116 -13.75 -1.44 -2.29
C ALA A 116 -13.88 -1.62 -3.81
N GLN A 117 -12.79 -1.90 -4.50
CA GLN A 117 -12.79 -2.16 -5.93
C GLN A 117 -13.60 -3.42 -6.27
N ILE A 118 -13.38 -4.52 -5.55
CA ILE A 118 -14.14 -5.76 -5.72
C ILE A 118 -15.62 -5.50 -5.47
N LEU A 119 -15.96 -4.82 -4.37
CA LEU A 119 -17.34 -4.51 -3.99
C LEU A 119 -18.04 -3.66 -5.04
N ILE A 120 -17.38 -2.60 -5.54
CA ILE A 120 -17.94 -1.73 -6.58
C ILE A 120 -18.24 -2.55 -7.85
N PHE A 121 -17.27 -3.33 -8.36
CA PHE A 121 -17.51 -4.12 -9.56
C PHE A 121 -18.59 -5.19 -9.38
N PHE A 122 -18.67 -5.79 -8.19
CA PHE A 122 -19.74 -6.73 -7.84
C PHE A 122 -21.12 -6.06 -7.87
N LEU A 123 -21.27 -4.90 -7.23
CA LEU A 123 -22.52 -4.13 -7.20
C LEU A 123 -22.93 -3.65 -8.60
N LEU A 124 -21.97 -3.18 -9.40
CA LEU A 124 -22.20 -2.77 -10.78
C LEU A 124 -22.64 -3.96 -11.66
N GLY A 125 -22.05 -5.13 -11.41
CA GLY A 125 -22.47 -6.38 -12.07
C GLY A 125 -23.92 -6.77 -11.73
N LEU A 126 -24.32 -6.66 -10.45
CA LEU A 126 -25.70 -6.92 -10.02
C LEU A 126 -26.69 -5.92 -10.62
N LEU A 127 -26.29 -4.68 -10.85
CA LEU A 127 -27.14 -3.64 -11.44
C LEU A 127 -27.31 -3.83 -12.95
N SER A 128 -26.44 -4.58 -13.61
CA SER A 128 -26.50 -4.80 -15.05
C SER A 128 -27.53 -5.89 -15.41
N PHE A 129 -28.27 -5.67 -16.49
CA PHE A 129 -29.20 -6.65 -17.04
C PHE A 129 -28.56 -7.32 -18.26
N PRO A 130 -28.09 -8.59 -18.17
CA PRO A 130 -27.40 -9.27 -19.26
C PRO A 130 -28.18 -9.32 -20.57
N ARG A 131 -29.53 -9.32 -20.51
CA ARG A 131 -30.43 -9.33 -21.70
C ARG A 131 -30.31 -8.06 -22.54
N GLN A 132 -29.88 -6.94 -21.96
CA GLN A 132 -29.74 -5.65 -22.65
C GLN A 132 -28.37 -5.48 -23.29
N LEU A 133 -27.35 -6.23 -22.84
CA LEU A 133 -25.99 -6.14 -23.36
C LEU A 133 -25.87 -6.41 -24.86
N PRO A 134 -26.54 -7.42 -25.47
CA PRO A 134 -26.45 -7.64 -26.91
C PRO A 134 -26.93 -6.45 -27.74
N ALA A 135 -27.99 -5.75 -27.29
CA ALA A 135 -28.52 -4.58 -28.00
C ALA A 135 -27.57 -3.39 -28.03
N VAL A 136 -26.79 -3.21 -26.95
CA VAL A 136 -25.84 -2.10 -26.82
C VAL A 136 -24.40 -2.49 -27.20
N PHE A 137 -24.15 -3.76 -27.51
CA PHE A 137 -22.79 -4.28 -27.75
C PHE A 137 -22.11 -3.61 -28.92
N LEU A 138 -22.80 -3.50 -30.08
CA LEU A 138 -22.22 -2.94 -31.29
C LEU A 138 -21.87 -1.43 -31.14
N PRO A 139 -22.76 -0.57 -30.63
CA PRO A 139 -22.41 0.82 -30.37
C PRO A 139 -21.31 0.96 -29.27
N ALA A 140 -21.35 0.14 -28.22
CA ALA A 140 -20.33 0.14 -27.20
C ALA A 140 -18.95 -0.25 -27.75
N LEU A 141 -18.88 -1.28 -28.59
CA LEU A 141 -17.67 -1.72 -29.27
C LEU A 141 -17.11 -0.62 -30.19
N ALA A 142 -17.98 -0.01 -31.00
CA ALA A 142 -17.56 1.08 -31.90
C ALA A 142 -16.98 2.27 -31.13
N ILE A 143 -17.63 2.67 -30.02
CA ILE A 143 -17.14 3.74 -29.15
C ILE A 143 -15.82 3.33 -28.50
N MET A 144 -15.71 2.11 -27.97
CA MET A 144 -14.49 1.61 -27.36
C MET A 144 -13.30 1.62 -28.33
N VAL A 145 -13.50 1.12 -29.57
CA VAL A 145 -12.47 1.12 -30.61
C VAL A 145 -12.07 2.54 -30.98
N PHE A 146 -13.03 3.43 -31.21
CA PHE A 146 -12.73 4.84 -31.48
C PHE A 146 -11.94 5.51 -30.34
N LEU A 147 -12.37 5.31 -29.10
CA LEU A 147 -11.69 5.87 -27.94
C LEU A 147 -10.27 5.32 -27.77
N THR A 148 -10.05 4.04 -28.05
CA THR A 148 -8.75 3.38 -27.86
C THR A 148 -7.76 3.69 -28.97
N PHE A 149 -8.21 3.70 -30.24
CA PHE A 149 -7.30 3.81 -31.38
C PHE A 149 -7.23 5.22 -31.99
N VAL A 150 -8.20 6.10 -31.70
CA VAL A 150 -8.25 7.45 -32.27
C VAL A 150 -8.15 8.50 -31.17
N ALA A 151 -9.13 8.58 -30.30
CA ALA A 151 -9.24 9.68 -29.34
C ALA A 151 -8.07 9.71 -28.33
N ARG A 152 -7.72 8.55 -27.79
CA ARG A 152 -6.66 8.45 -26.78
C ARG A 152 -5.26 8.67 -27.36
N PRO A 153 -4.85 8.03 -28.46
CA PRO A 153 -3.58 8.36 -29.10
C PRO A 153 -3.49 9.83 -29.50
N ALA A 154 -4.54 10.39 -30.10
CA ALA A 154 -4.54 11.81 -30.47
C ALA A 154 -4.29 12.72 -29.25
N ALA A 155 -4.97 12.47 -28.13
CA ALA A 155 -4.77 13.23 -26.90
C ALA A 155 -3.38 13.04 -26.31
N VAL A 156 -2.88 11.80 -26.25
CA VAL A 156 -1.57 11.49 -25.67
C VAL A 156 -0.45 12.09 -26.49
N PHE A 157 -0.48 11.94 -27.82
CA PHE A 157 0.54 12.53 -28.68
C PHE A 157 0.50 14.06 -28.64
N LEU A 158 -0.69 14.67 -28.62
CA LEU A 158 -0.82 16.12 -28.52
C LEU A 158 -0.26 16.67 -27.21
N LEU A 159 -0.55 16.00 -26.07
CA LEU A 159 -0.14 16.46 -24.75
C LEU A 159 1.33 16.14 -24.43
N LEU A 160 1.87 15.02 -24.93
CA LEU A 160 3.25 14.60 -24.65
C LEU A 160 4.26 15.11 -25.70
N ALA A 161 3.80 15.62 -26.84
CA ALA A 161 4.70 16.19 -27.87
C ALA A 161 5.67 17.25 -27.30
N PRO A 162 5.26 18.21 -26.43
CA PRO A 162 6.16 19.21 -25.87
C PRO A 162 7.27 18.60 -25.00
N PHE A 163 7.03 17.44 -24.41
CA PHE A 163 7.96 16.76 -23.48
C PHE A 163 8.95 15.83 -24.19
N ARG A 164 8.92 15.76 -25.53
CA ARG A 164 9.81 14.91 -26.34
C ARG A 164 9.79 13.42 -25.93
N CYS A 165 8.64 12.94 -25.46
CA CYS A 165 8.47 11.52 -25.12
C CYS A 165 8.62 10.63 -26.36
N GLY A 166 9.26 9.47 -26.19
CA GLY A 166 9.42 8.51 -27.27
C GLY A 166 8.08 7.98 -27.79
N VAL A 167 8.01 7.67 -29.09
CA VAL A 167 6.79 7.14 -29.71
C VAL A 167 6.30 5.87 -29.01
N ARG A 168 7.21 4.98 -28.60
CA ARG A 168 6.89 3.75 -27.86
C ARG A 168 6.19 4.04 -26.52
N GLN A 169 6.68 5.04 -25.79
CA GLN A 169 6.07 5.51 -24.54
C GLN A 169 4.66 6.06 -24.78
N CYS A 170 4.49 6.92 -25.80
CA CYS A 170 3.18 7.47 -26.15
C CYS A 170 2.19 6.36 -26.54
N LEU A 171 2.63 5.34 -27.27
CA LEU A 171 1.78 4.20 -27.63
C LEU A 171 1.38 3.37 -26.43
N LEU A 172 2.31 3.09 -25.50
CA LEU A 172 2.00 2.35 -24.28
C LEU A 172 1.03 3.14 -23.39
N VAL A 173 1.25 4.43 -23.18
CA VAL A 173 0.35 5.30 -22.41
C VAL A 173 -1.03 5.39 -23.06
N SER A 174 -1.09 5.42 -24.38
CA SER A 174 -2.36 5.40 -25.13
C SER A 174 -3.10 4.08 -24.91
N TRP A 175 -2.41 2.95 -24.95
CA TRP A 175 -2.99 1.63 -24.72
C TRP A 175 -3.42 1.43 -23.26
N ALA A 176 -2.63 1.87 -22.29
CA ALA A 176 -2.89 1.73 -20.86
C ALA A 176 -4.12 2.51 -20.35
N GLY A 177 -4.86 3.14 -21.23
CA GLY A 177 -6.06 3.91 -20.93
C GLY A 177 -7.28 3.10 -20.55
N LEU A 178 -7.16 2.23 -19.55
CA LEU A 178 -8.27 1.40 -19.07
C LEU A 178 -9.45 2.25 -18.56
N ARG A 179 -10.66 1.74 -18.81
CA ARG A 179 -11.91 2.33 -18.29
C ARG A 179 -12.28 1.64 -16.99
N GLY A 180 -12.30 2.42 -15.90
CA GLY A 180 -12.60 1.88 -14.58
C GLY A 180 -14.06 2.06 -14.15
N ALA A 181 -14.37 1.65 -12.92
CA ALA A 181 -15.67 1.75 -12.29
C ALA A 181 -16.21 3.19 -12.23
N ALA A 182 -15.33 4.19 -12.09
CA ALA A 182 -15.71 5.60 -12.02
C ALA A 182 -16.55 6.06 -13.24
N SER A 183 -16.23 5.58 -14.45
CA SER A 183 -17.00 5.89 -15.65
C SER A 183 -18.45 5.40 -15.54
N ILE A 184 -18.65 4.23 -14.95
CA ILE A 184 -19.98 3.61 -14.78
C ILE A 184 -20.75 4.37 -13.67
N VAL A 185 -20.08 4.74 -12.59
CA VAL A 185 -20.69 5.54 -11.50
C VAL A 185 -21.17 6.89 -12.04
N PHE A 186 -20.40 7.56 -12.90
CA PHE A 186 -20.81 8.82 -13.52
C PHE A 186 -21.97 8.63 -14.51
N ALA A 187 -22.04 7.49 -15.21
CA ALA A 187 -23.20 7.15 -16.03
C ALA A 187 -24.46 6.92 -15.17
N ILE A 188 -24.34 6.23 -14.03
CA ILE A 188 -25.46 6.07 -13.07
C ILE A 188 -25.90 7.44 -12.57
N MET A 189 -24.98 8.31 -12.20
CA MET A 189 -25.31 9.65 -11.72
C MET A 189 -26.07 10.43 -12.79
N ALA A 190 -25.67 10.33 -14.06
CA ALA A 190 -26.36 10.97 -15.16
C ALA A 190 -27.78 10.42 -15.37
N VAL A 191 -27.97 9.11 -15.31
CA VAL A 191 -29.30 8.48 -15.40
C VAL A 191 -30.16 8.84 -14.18
N ALA A 192 -29.61 8.81 -12.98
CA ALA A 192 -30.31 9.12 -11.75
C ALA A 192 -30.70 10.59 -11.63
N SER A 193 -30.00 11.50 -12.31
CA SER A 193 -30.32 12.92 -12.30
C SER A 193 -31.57 13.29 -13.12
N GLY A 194 -32.18 12.33 -13.82
CA GLY A 194 -33.37 12.55 -14.64
C GLY A 194 -33.10 13.23 -15.98
N ALA A 195 -31.85 13.23 -16.45
CA ALA A 195 -31.52 13.73 -17.78
C ALA A 195 -32.28 12.94 -18.86
N ALA A 196 -32.89 13.63 -19.81
CA ALA A 196 -33.59 13.00 -20.91
C ALA A 196 -32.57 12.41 -21.91
N ILE A 197 -32.06 11.22 -21.58
CA ILE A 197 -31.11 10.49 -22.39
C ILE A 197 -31.89 9.44 -23.17
N GLY A 198 -31.95 9.58 -24.50
CA GLY A 198 -32.70 8.69 -25.38
C GLY A 198 -32.07 7.29 -25.58
N TYR A 199 -30.98 7.02 -24.89
CA TYR A 199 -30.22 5.75 -25.01
C TYR A 199 -29.96 5.17 -23.63
N ASP A 200 -29.74 3.85 -23.57
CA ASP A 200 -29.34 3.14 -22.36
C ASP A 200 -27.85 3.41 -22.03
N LEU A 201 -27.61 4.59 -21.49
CA LEU A 201 -26.26 5.08 -21.18
C LEU A 201 -25.52 4.18 -20.20
N PHE A 202 -26.24 3.64 -19.19
CA PHE A 202 -25.64 2.78 -18.19
C PHE A 202 -25.04 1.52 -18.82
N HIS A 203 -25.83 0.76 -19.61
CA HIS A 203 -25.36 -0.48 -20.22
C HIS A 203 -24.31 -0.24 -21.32
N ILE A 204 -24.38 0.87 -22.05
CA ILE A 204 -23.34 1.26 -23.02
C ILE A 204 -22.01 1.46 -22.29
N VAL A 205 -21.97 2.29 -21.25
CA VAL A 205 -20.73 2.58 -20.51
C VAL A 205 -20.22 1.36 -19.75
N PHE A 206 -21.13 0.55 -19.19
CA PHE A 206 -20.78 -0.71 -18.54
C PHE A 206 -20.13 -1.67 -19.54
N CYS A 207 -20.70 -1.85 -20.73
CA CYS A 207 -20.16 -2.70 -21.78
C CYS A 207 -18.78 -2.20 -22.25
N ILE A 208 -18.60 -0.88 -22.43
CA ILE A 208 -17.30 -0.28 -22.78
C ILE A 208 -16.25 -0.58 -21.68
N ALA A 209 -16.61 -0.43 -20.40
CA ALA A 209 -15.69 -0.69 -19.29
C ALA A 209 -15.32 -2.17 -19.21
N LEU A 210 -16.30 -3.08 -19.36
CA LEU A 210 -16.07 -4.51 -19.37
C LEU A 210 -15.13 -4.92 -20.51
N LEU A 211 -15.39 -4.47 -21.74
CA LEU A 211 -14.54 -4.74 -22.89
C LEU A 211 -13.14 -4.15 -22.72
N SER A 212 -13.04 -2.94 -22.17
CA SER A 212 -11.75 -2.29 -21.91
C SER A 212 -10.91 -3.09 -20.91
N VAL A 213 -11.48 -3.49 -19.79
CA VAL A 213 -10.77 -4.31 -18.80
C VAL A 213 -10.40 -5.67 -19.37
N ALA A 214 -11.34 -6.35 -20.04
CA ALA A 214 -11.12 -7.68 -20.59
C ALA A 214 -10.06 -7.68 -21.71
N VAL A 215 -10.12 -6.74 -22.65
CA VAL A 215 -9.23 -6.72 -23.82
C VAL A 215 -7.96 -5.93 -23.55
N GLN A 216 -8.08 -4.66 -23.18
CA GLN A 216 -6.91 -3.80 -22.98
C GLN A 216 -6.11 -4.21 -21.75
N GLY A 217 -6.79 -4.57 -20.64
CA GLY A 217 -6.15 -5.02 -19.40
C GLY A 217 -5.35 -6.30 -19.62
N SER A 218 -5.95 -7.32 -20.22
CA SER A 218 -5.30 -8.60 -20.49
C SER A 218 -4.14 -8.50 -21.48
N LEU A 219 -4.24 -7.58 -22.45
CA LEU A 219 -3.19 -7.38 -23.45
C LEU A 219 -2.11 -6.35 -23.03
N LEU A 220 -2.27 -5.68 -21.90
CA LEU A 220 -1.31 -4.66 -21.44
C LEU A 220 0.11 -5.22 -21.23
N PRO A 221 0.32 -6.39 -20.57
CA PRO A 221 1.66 -6.94 -20.43
C PRO A 221 2.29 -7.32 -21.78
N LEU A 222 1.49 -7.80 -22.73
CA LEU A 222 1.94 -8.11 -24.08
C LEU A 222 2.36 -6.85 -24.84
N ALA A 223 1.56 -5.77 -24.73
CA ALA A 223 1.86 -4.48 -25.35
C ALA A 223 3.15 -3.87 -24.77
N ALA A 224 3.33 -3.92 -23.45
CA ALA A 224 4.52 -3.44 -22.78
C ALA A 224 5.79 -4.18 -23.24
N ARG A 225 5.73 -5.52 -23.33
CA ARG A 225 6.83 -6.35 -23.85
C ARG A 225 7.15 -6.06 -25.32
N LYS A 226 6.11 -5.95 -26.20
CA LYS A 226 6.33 -5.66 -27.62
C LYS A 226 6.90 -4.26 -27.88
N LEU A 227 6.61 -3.31 -27.02
CA LEU A 227 7.12 -1.95 -27.11
C LEU A 227 8.50 -1.79 -26.44
N ASP A 228 9.04 -2.89 -25.87
CA ASP A 228 10.32 -2.88 -25.16
C ASP A 228 10.36 -1.86 -24.02
N MET A 229 9.28 -1.83 -23.26
CA MET A 229 9.04 -0.91 -22.14
C MET A 229 8.92 -1.63 -20.80
N VAL A 230 9.42 -2.87 -20.74
CA VAL A 230 9.52 -3.66 -19.48
C VAL A 230 10.95 -3.60 -19.01
N ASP A 231 11.20 -2.97 -17.87
CA ASP A 231 12.47 -3.06 -17.20
C ASP A 231 12.47 -4.32 -16.34
N SER A 232 13.31 -5.30 -16.72
CA SER A 232 13.45 -6.56 -15.99
C SER A 232 14.33 -6.44 -14.74
N ALA A 233 14.97 -5.30 -14.53
CA ALA A 233 15.81 -5.04 -13.36
C ALA A 233 15.02 -4.48 -12.16
N GLU A 234 13.81 -3.95 -12.38
CA GLU A 234 12.94 -3.47 -11.32
C GLU A 234 11.66 -4.32 -11.22
N SER A 235 11.31 -4.72 -10.01
CA SER A 235 10.03 -5.39 -9.76
C SER A 235 8.87 -4.44 -10.10
N VAL A 236 8.00 -4.88 -11.00
CA VAL A 236 6.92 -4.08 -11.66
C VAL A 236 5.83 -3.60 -10.70
N SER A 237 5.89 -3.95 -9.43
CA SER A 237 4.84 -3.68 -8.44
C SER A 237 5.14 -2.50 -7.52
N ARG A 238 6.18 -1.70 -7.78
CA ARG A 238 6.60 -0.66 -6.85
C ARG A 238 5.92 0.66 -7.14
N THR A 239 5.00 1.05 -6.27
CA THR A 239 4.48 2.41 -6.21
C THR A 239 5.49 3.33 -5.52
N PHE A 240 5.33 4.65 -5.61
CA PHE A 240 6.19 5.61 -4.90
C PHE A 240 6.29 5.34 -3.39
N ASN A 241 5.28 4.70 -2.80
CA ASN A 241 5.27 4.27 -1.41
C ASN A 241 6.18 3.05 -1.16
N ASP A 242 6.31 2.16 -2.14
CA ASP A 242 7.17 0.97 -2.05
C ASP A 242 8.66 1.32 -2.05
N TYR A 243 9.03 2.50 -2.59
CA TYR A 243 10.39 3.01 -2.45
C TYR A 243 10.79 3.37 -1.01
N GLN A 244 9.81 3.59 -0.13
CA GLN A 244 10.06 3.79 1.31
C GLN A 244 10.14 2.47 2.06
N ASP A 245 9.50 1.40 1.55
CA ASP A 245 9.56 0.04 2.10
C ASP A 245 10.73 -0.79 1.53
N GLN A 246 11.43 -0.28 0.51
CA GLN A 246 12.62 -0.93 0.01
C GLN A 246 13.75 -0.88 1.03
N ARG A 247 13.94 -2.01 1.66
CA ARG A 247 14.82 -2.32 2.76
C ARG A 247 14.22 -1.88 4.09
N GLN A 248 13.24 -2.60 4.57
CA GLN A 248 13.20 -2.86 5.99
C GLN A 248 14.52 -3.58 6.33
N LEU A 249 15.60 -2.78 6.36
CA LEU A 249 16.80 -3.17 7.05
C LEU A 249 16.36 -3.35 8.48
N HIS A 250 16.19 -4.59 8.92
CA HIS A 250 16.00 -4.85 10.34
C HIS A 250 17.27 -4.40 11.04
N LEU A 251 17.19 -3.22 11.65
CA LEU A 251 18.26 -2.70 12.47
C LEU A 251 18.12 -3.31 13.86
N THR A 252 18.86 -4.39 14.08
CA THR A 252 18.92 -5.04 15.38
C THR A 252 19.95 -4.34 16.24
N ARG A 253 19.56 -3.94 17.45
CA ARG A 253 20.48 -3.35 18.44
C ARG A 253 21.10 -4.48 19.25
N PHE A 254 22.41 -4.57 19.17
CA PHE A 254 23.19 -5.59 19.85
C PHE A 254 24.14 -4.97 20.89
N PRO A 255 23.80 -5.01 22.19
CA PRO A 255 24.67 -4.46 23.23
C PRO A 255 25.86 -5.40 23.48
N ILE A 256 27.08 -4.84 23.48
CA ILE A 256 28.31 -5.56 23.75
C ILE A 256 28.64 -5.50 25.23
N GLY A 257 28.38 -6.56 25.96
CA GLY A 257 28.74 -6.68 27.37
C GLY A 257 30.24 -6.87 27.58
N ALA A 258 30.74 -6.62 28.81
CA ALA A 258 32.17 -6.72 29.14
C ALA A 258 32.76 -8.12 28.92
N GLY A 259 31.97 -9.18 28.95
CA GLY A 259 32.41 -10.57 28.69
C GLY A 259 32.15 -11.06 27.27
N HIS A 260 31.79 -10.20 26.34
CA HIS A 260 31.48 -10.59 24.98
C HIS A 260 32.76 -10.97 24.21
N PRO A 261 32.80 -12.09 23.44
CA PRO A 261 33.99 -12.58 22.75
C PRO A 261 34.53 -11.63 21.67
N TRP A 262 33.76 -10.62 21.27
CA TRP A 262 34.17 -9.60 20.27
C TRP A 262 34.86 -8.38 20.90
N VAL A 263 34.89 -8.25 22.26
CA VAL A 263 35.57 -7.14 22.92
C VAL A 263 37.08 -7.21 22.63
N GLY A 264 37.65 -6.13 22.12
CA GLY A 264 39.04 -6.03 21.72
C GLY A 264 39.36 -6.51 20.32
N ARG A 265 38.39 -7.08 19.59
CA ARG A 265 38.56 -7.44 18.17
C ARG A 265 38.09 -6.31 17.27
N THR A 266 38.60 -6.30 16.04
CA THR A 266 38.06 -5.42 14.99
C THR A 266 36.79 -6.02 14.37
N ILE A 267 35.95 -5.18 13.77
CA ILE A 267 34.73 -5.65 13.12
C ILE A 267 35.03 -6.65 12.01
N GLY A 268 36.13 -6.45 11.29
CA GLY A 268 36.57 -7.36 10.21
C GLY A 268 37.04 -8.73 10.72
N GLU A 269 37.44 -8.84 12.00
CA GLU A 269 37.82 -10.11 12.64
C GLU A 269 36.64 -10.83 13.29
N CYS A 270 35.47 -10.18 13.33
CA CYS A 270 34.25 -10.82 13.84
C CYS A 270 33.60 -11.64 12.72
N GLU A 271 33.31 -12.90 13.01
CA GLU A 271 32.51 -13.76 12.13
C GLU A 271 31.05 -13.30 12.16
N LEU A 272 30.73 -12.29 11.33
CA LEU A 272 29.37 -11.86 11.12
C LEU A 272 28.76 -12.69 9.98
N PRO A 273 27.42 -12.95 10.01
CA PRO A 273 26.73 -13.56 8.88
C PRO A 273 27.03 -12.79 7.58
N ALA A 274 27.13 -13.51 6.45
CA ALA A 274 27.52 -12.91 5.15
C ALA A 274 26.66 -11.72 4.73
N ASP A 275 25.40 -11.71 5.15
CA ASP A 275 24.41 -10.69 4.82
C ASP A 275 24.18 -9.66 5.95
N ALA A 276 24.95 -9.72 7.04
CA ALA A 276 24.87 -8.77 8.14
C ALA A 276 25.91 -7.65 7.97
N LEU A 277 25.45 -6.41 8.09
CA LEU A 277 26.31 -5.23 8.04
C LEU A 277 26.21 -4.46 9.35
N VAL A 278 27.36 -4.08 9.94
CA VAL A 278 27.38 -3.15 11.06
C VAL A 278 27.17 -1.73 10.51
N VAL A 279 25.99 -1.16 10.77
CA VAL A 279 25.61 0.17 10.22
C VAL A 279 26.09 1.31 11.11
N MET A 280 26.10 1.07 12.44
CA MET A 280 26.47 2.09 13.44
C MET A 280 26.97 1.41 14.69
N LEU A 281 27.95 2.03 15.35
CA LEU A 281 28.44 1.64 16.65
C LEU A 281 28.30 2.85 17.58
N ARG A 282 27.51 2.68 18.65
CA ARG A 282 27.29 3.74 19.63
C ARG A 282 28.13 3.46 20.86
N ARG A 283 29.07 4.35 21.15
CA ARG A 283 29.98 4.29 22.30
C ARG A 283 29.62 5.39 23.29
N GLY A 284 28.92 5.04 24.36
CA GLY A 284 28.36 6.03 25.28
C GLY A 284 27.35 6.95 24.59
N SER A 285 27.68 8.23 24.45
CA SER A 285 26.86 9.24 23.74
C SER A 285 27.32 9.50 22.30
N GLU A 286 28.44 8.92 21.86
CA GLU A 286 29.03 9.15 20.53
C GLU A 286 28.64 8.08 19.55
N ASN A 287 28.26 8.48 18.33
CA ASN A 287 27.99 7.59 17.22
C ASN A 287 29.24 7.45 16.35
N VAL A 288 29.79 6.26 16.29
CA VAL A 288 30.95 5.92 15.47
C VAL A 288 30.46 5.27 14.18
N ILE A 289 30.92 5.76 13.02
CA ILE A 289 30.69 5.11 11.74
C ILE A 289 31.71 3.96 11.63
N PRO A 290 31.25 2.70 11.65
CA PRO A 290 32.15 1.56 11.70
C PRO A 290 32.79 1.28 10.34
N ASN A 291 34.02 0.81 10.36
CA ASN A 291 34.73 0.17 9.26
C ASN A 291 35.33 -1.16 9.74
N GLY A 292 35.93 -1.94 8.82
CA GLY A 292 36.51 -3.24 9.16
C GLY A 292 37.57 -3.19 10.27
N ASP A 293 38.30 -2.07 10.39
CA ASP A 293 39.38 -1.86 11.37
C ASP A 293 38.89 -1.28 12.70
N THR A 294 37.58 -0.97 12.81
CA THR A 294 37.01 -0.42 14.03
C THR A 294 37.02 -1.47 15.15
N ALA A 295 37.76 -1.18 16.23
CA ALA A 295 37.82 -2.05 17.41
C ALA A 295 36.56 -1.92 18.25
N ILE A 296 36.00 -3.05 18.65
CA ILE A 296 34.81 -3.18 19.51
C ILE A 296 35.21 -3.08 20.97
N GLN A 297 34.50 -2.24 21.75
CA GLN A 297 34.75 -2.06 23.17
C GLN A 297 33.58 -2.55 24.01
N ALA A 298 33.88 -2.90 25.26
CA ALA A 298 32.86 -3.22 26.25
C ALA A 298 31.94 -1.99 26.49
N GLY A 299 30.61 -2.20 26.44
CA GLY A 299 29.63 -1.13 26.55
C GLY A 299 29.20 -0.50 25.22
N ASP A 300 29.79 -0.91 24.10
CA ASP A 300 29.33 -0.48 22.78
C ASP A 300 27.93 -1.03 22.50
N LEU A 301 27.09 -0.21 21.86
CA LEU A 301 25.84 -0.65 21.27
C LEU A 301 26.03 -0.73 19.74
N MET A 302 26.10 -1.96 19.24
CA MET A 302 26.24 -2.20 17.80
C MET A 302 24.86 -2.24 17.16
N VAL A 303 24.68 -1.56 16.04
CA VAL A 303 23.48 -1.62 15.21
C VAL A 303 23.81 -2.44 13.96
N LEU A 304 23.20 -3.62 13.88
CA LEU A 304 23.34 -4.55 12.76
C LEU A 304 22.17 -4.38 11.81
N SER A 305 22.47 -4.33 10.52
CA SER A 305 21.49 -4.51 9.46
C SER A 305 21.50 -5.97 9.04
N THR A 306 20.38 -6.64 9.13
CA THR A 306 20.20 -8.02 8.66
C THR A 306 19.06 -8.06 7.63
N PRO A 307 19.09 -8.97 6.63
CA PRO A 307 17.95 -9.21 5.76
C PRO A 307 16.70 -9.58 6.59
N LEU A 308 15.54 -9.23 6.07
CA LEU A 308 14.29 -9.72 6.62
C LEU A 308 14.22 -11.22 6.34
N TYR A 309 13.92 -12.01 7.36
CA TYR A 309 13.53 -13.38 7.20
C TYR A 309 12.11 -13.41 6.66
N GLU A 310 11.89 -13.89 5.44
CA GLU A 310 10.57 -14.06 4.87
C GLU A 310 10.02 -15.43 5.31
N ASP A 311 8.73 -15.49 5.70
CA ASP A 311 8.05 -16.69 6.22
C ASP A 311 8.04 -17.88 5.24
N ASP A 312 8.50 -17.69 4.00
CA ASP A 312 8.54 -18.72 2.95
C ASP A 312 9.73 -19.69 3.06
N ASP A 313 10.66 -19.46 3.99
CA ASP A 313 11.87 -20.28 4.14
C ASP A 313 11.65 -21.55 5.04
N GLY A 314 10.42 -21.93 5.31
CA GLY A 314 10.08 -23.21 5.92
C GLY A 314 10.40 -23.33 7.42
N VAL A 315 10.58 -22.21 8.14
CA VAL A 315 10.74 -22.23 9.61
C VAL A 315 9.39 -22.04 10.28
N SER A 316 8.80 -23.11 10.80
CA SER A 316 7.61 -23.01 11.62
C SER A 316 7.99 -22.87 13.11
N LEU A 317 7.51 -21.79 13.74
CA LEU A 317 7.65 -21.60 15.19
C LEU A 317 6.40 -22.09 15.89
N ARG A 318 6.59 -23.01 16.85
CA ARG A 318 5.49 -23.57 17.66
C ARG A 318 5.67 -23.20 19.12
N GLU A 319 4.59 -22.82 19.79
CA GLU A 319 4.58 -22.62 21.23
C GLU A 319 4.25 -23.94 21.94
N VAL A 320 5.12 -24.37 22.86
CA VAL A 320 4.98 -25.61 23.67
C VAL A 320 4.96 -25.21 25.13
N PRO A 321 3.83 -25.44 25.86
CA PRO A 321 3.76 -25.15 27.27
C PRO A 321 4.54 -26.20 28.05
N VAL A 322 5.43 -25.78 28.95
CA VAL A 322 6.22 -26.71 29.84
C VAL A 322 5.31 -27.52 30.75
N ALA A 323 4.11 -27.03 31.03
CA ALA A 323 3.12 -27.74 31.84
C ALA A 323 2.67 -29.10 31.27
N GLU A 324 2.75 -29.27 29.93
CA GLU A 324 2.45 -30.53 29.24
C GLU A 324 3.56 -31.59 29.43
N HIS A 325 4.77 -31.16 29.86
CA HIS A 325 5.95 -32.00 30.06
C HIS A 325 6.47 -31.82 31.50
N GLY A 326 5.74 -32.37 32.45
CA GLY A 326 6.01 -32.14 33.87
C GLY A 326 7.41 -32.57 34.36
N ASP A 327 8.06 -33.49 33.67
CA ASP A 327 9.45 -33.94 33.88
C ASP A 327 10.51 -32.91 33.40
N TRP A 328 10.13 -31.87 32.68
CA TRP A 328 11.03 -30.77 32.26
C TRP A 328 11.19 -29.69 33.32
N ILE A 329 10.24 -29.61 34.26
CA ILE A 329 10.24 -28.57 35.30
C ILE A 329 11.42 -28.77 36.25
N GLY A 330 12.20 -27.73 36.46
CA GLY A 330 13.38 -27.73 37.34
C GLY A 330 14.64 -28.30 36.70
N ARG A 331 14.61 -28.75 35.45
CA ARG A 331 15.79 -29.25 34.73
C ARG A 331 16.38 -28.24 33.75
N PRO A 332 17.71 -28.26 33.56
CA PRO A 332 18.33 -27.46 32.52
C PRO A 332 18.05 -28.04 31.13
N ILE A 333 17.90 -27.17 30.12
CA ILE A 333 17.53 -27.55 28.73
C ILE A 333 18.44 -28.65 28.18
N LYS A 334 19.74 -28.61 28.46
CA LYS A 334 20.72 -29.64 28.01
C LYS A 334 20.43 -31.06 28.49
N GLU A 335 19.60 -31.21 29.53
CA GLU A 335 19.28 -32.49 30.15
C GLU A 335 17.90 -33.04 29.78
N LEU A 336 17.17 -32.31 28.91
CA LEU A 336 15.80 -32.66 28.54
C LEU A 336 15.68 -33.71 27.44
N GLY A 337 16.81 -34.09 26.80
CA GLY A 337 16.81 -35.09 25.74
C GLY A 337 16.03 -34.64 24.48
N ILE A 338 15.96 -33.36 24.24
CA ILE A 338 15.28 -32.79 23.07
C ILE A 338 16.01 -33.26 21.80
N PRO A 339 15.28 -33.72 20.75
CA PRO A 339 15.90 -34.11 19.48
C PRO A 339 16.79 -32.99 18.91
N ALA A 340 17.88 -33.40 18.25
CA ALA A 340 18.85 -32.43 17.66
C ALA A 340 18.24 -31.53 16.58
N GLU A 341 17.11 -31.94 16.03
CA GLU A 341 16.36 -31.23 14.98
C GLU A 341 15.46 -30.13 15.57
N VAL A 342 15.20 -30.13 16.88
CA VAL A 342 14.34 -29.13 17.54
C VAL A 342 15.20 -28.10 18.25
N LEU A 343 15.08 -26.84 17.85
CA LEU A 343 15.75 -25.70 18.47
C LEU A 343 14.76 -24.95 19.37
N ILE A 344 15.05 -24.79 20.65
CA ILE A 344 14.32 -23.85 21.50
C ILE A 344 14.86 -22.45 21.22
N VAL A 345 14.02 -21.61 20.55
CA VAL A 345 14.38 -20.25 20.16
C VAL A 345 14.24 -19.29 21.33
N LEU A 346 13.21 -19.51 22.18
CA LEU A 346 12.84 -18.55 23.22
C LEU A 346 12.07 -19.26 24.36
N VAL A 347 12.28 -18.78 25.56
CA VAL A 347 11.49 -19.20 26.77
C VAL A 347 10.75 -17.95 27.27
N ARG A 348 9.41 -18.00 27.27
CA ARG A 348 8.56 -17.01 27.90
C ARG A 348 8.18 -17.48 29.30
N ARG A 349 8.54 -16.71 30.31
CA ARG A 349 8.21 -16.98 31.70
C ARG A 349 6.74 -16.68 32.01
N ALA A 350 6.23 -17.26 33.12
CA ALA A 350 4.87 -16.97 33.57
C ALA A 350 4.61 -15.50 33.94
N ASP A 351 5.66 -14.74 34.27
CA ASP A 351 5.61 -13.31 34.55
C ASP A 351 5.66 -12.42 33.30
N GLY A 352 5.67 -13.02 32.08
CA GLY A 352 5.77 -12.35 30.82
C GLY A 352 7.20 -11.98 30.38
N THR A 353 8.22 -12.27 31.21
CA THR A 353 9.61 -12.04 30.80
C THR A 353 10.07 -13.07 29.78
N THR A 354 10.90 -12.62 28.83
CA THR A 354 11.42 -13.42 27.73
C THR A 354 12.89 -13.72 27.97
N VAL A 355 13.29 -14.98 27.88
CA VAL A 355 14.66 -15.45 28.10
C VAL A 355 15.15 -16.15 26.83
N VAL A 356 16.31 -15.73 26.30
CA VAL A 356 17.00 -16.47 25.25
C VAL A 356 17.63 -17.72 25.91
N PRO A 357 17.23 -18.94 25.51
CA PRO A 357 17.65 -20.16 26.18
C PRO A 357 19.13 -20.45 25.91
N LYS A 358 19.76 -20.99 26.95
CA LYS A 358 21.09 -21.61 26.86
C LYS A 358 20.97 -23.02 27.41
N GLY A 359 21.91 -23.91 27.09
CA GLY A 359 21.88 -25.29 27.62
C GLY A 359 21.73 -25.39 29.15
N GLY A 360 22.22 -24.38 29.90
CA GLY A 360 22.06 -24.30 31.36
C GLY A 360 20.79 -23.60 31.84
N THR A 361 19.91 -23.13 30.96
CA THR A 361 18.65 -22.49 31.36
C THR A 361 17.71 -23.52 31.98
N VAL A 362 17.31 -23.30 33.22
CA VAL A 362 16.37 -24.16 33.95
C VAL A 362 14.94 -23.72 33.66
N LEU A 363 14.11 -24.69 33.27
CA LEU A 363 12.69 -24.46 33.00
C LEU A 363 11.87 -24.40 34.28
N GLN A 364 10.89 -23.54 34.32
CA GLN A 364 10.01 -23.32 35.47
C GLN A 364 8.56 -23.66 35.13
N GLN A 365 7.77 -23.89 36.14
CA GLN A 365 6.35 -24.10 35.96
C GLN A 365 5.69 -22.85 35.40
N GLY A 366 4.90 -23.02 34.33
CA GLY A 366 4.25 -21.92 33.63
C GLY A 366 5.09 -21.28 32.51
N ASP A 367 6.30 -21.82 32.24
CA ASP A 367 7.07 -21.39 31.06
C ASP A 367 6.42 -21.88 29.77
N MET A 368 6.54 -21.06 28.74
CA MET A 368 6.18 -21.34 27.35
C MET A 368 7.43 -21.36 26.50
N LEU A 369 7.69 -22.48 25.83
CA LEU A 369 8.82 -22.61 24.90
C LEU A 369 8.37 -22.25 23.50
N VAL A 370 9.15 -21.45 22.82
CA VAL A 370 9.02 -21.25 21.37
C VAL A 370 10.09 -22.11 20.71
N VAL A 371 9.67 -23.13 20.00
CA VAL A 371 10.53 -24.09 19.31
C VAL A 371 10.42 -23.98 17.81
N ASN A 372 11.54 -24.23 17.13
CA ASN A 372 11.58 -24.37 15.69
C ASN A 372 11.48 -25.86 15.35
N GLU A 373 10.48 -26.23 14.58
CA GLU A 373 10.27 -27.58 14.06
C GLU A 373 10.46 -27.55 12.54
N TRP A 374 11.39 -28.35 12.01
CA TRP A 374 11.45 -28.59 10.57
C TRP A 374 10.36 -29.59 10.22
N GLU A 375 9.39 -29.20 9.41
CA GLU A 375 8.57 -30.18 8.73
C GLU A 375 9.43 -30.82 7.63
N GLU A 376 9.74 -32.11 7.79
CA GLU A 376 10.22 -32.92 6.67
C GLU A 376 9.13 -32.93 5.59
N THR A 377 9.43 -32.31 4.43
CA THR A 377 8.64 -32.45 3.20
C THR A 377 8.85 -33.82 2.56
#